data_a616ca7f47ced550fa4ebd8de1663442
#
_entry.id   a616ca7f47ced550fa4ebd8de1663442
#
_cell.length_a   1.000
_cell.length_b   1.000
_cell.length_c   1.000
_cell.angle_alpha   90.00
_cell.angle_beta   90.00
_cell.angle_gamma   90.00
#
_symmetry.space_group_name_H-M   'P 1'
#
loop_
_entity.id
_entity.type
_entity.pdbx_description
1 polymer ?
#
loop_
_entity_poly.entity_id
_entity_poly.type
_entity_poly.pdbx_seq_one_letter_code
_entity_poly.pdbx_strand_id
1 'polypeptide(L)'
;KLADVSIATVSRVLNQDESLSVTEETRHRILTVADEIGYTKHQKIGNLKKEKHQVAIIQWVSEEDELDDLYYYNIRLGIETRAHELDYEILRYFNDIPFSLAEEVIGILCIGKFSREQITELESLGKSLVFVDSDTLRQGHPCVTTDFENAVQTALSYLTEQGCKS
;
A
#
# COMPACT_ATOMS: atom_id res chain seq x y z
N LYS A 1 -25.08 12.38 27.98
CA LYS A 1 -26.13 13.30 28.49
C LYS A 1 -26.97 13.89 27.34
N LEU A 2 -26.37 14.20 26.16
CA LEU A 2 -27.10 14.79 25.03
C LEU A 2 -28.12 13.81 24.41
N ALA A 3 -27.85 12.53 24.38
CA ALA A 3 -28.79 11.51 23.86
C ALA A 3 -29.69 10.89 24.94
N ASP A 4 -29.62 11.38 26.18
CA ASP A 4 -30.41 10.95 27.35
C ASP A 4 -30.37 9.44 27.63
N VAL A 5 -29.22 8.84 27.45
CA VAL A 5 -28.92 7.43 27.72
C VAL A 5 -27.54 7.28 28.38
N SER A 6 -27.26 6.09 28.90
CA SER A 6 -25.95 5.79 29.50
C SER A 6 -24.81 5.79 28.47
N ILE A 7 -23.59 6.09 28.90
CA ILE A 7 -22.39 6.03 28.05
C ILE A 7 -22.20 4.61 27.49
N ALA A 8 -22.50 3.58 28.29
CA ALA A 8 -22.43 2.19 27.85
C ALA A 8 -23.43 1.90 26.71
N THR A 9 -24.67 2.43 26.80
CA THR A 9 -25.67 2.32 25.73
C THR A 9 -25.21 3.01 24.47
N VAL A 10 -24.69 4.27 24.59
CA VAL A 10 -24.13 4.99 23.44
C VAL A 10 -23.02 4.20 22.78
N SER A 11 -22.05 3.72 23.56
CA SER A 11 -20.93 2.94 23.04
C SER A 11 -21.38 1.67 22.30
N ARG A 12 -22.33 0.92 22.85
CA ARG A 12 -22.83 -0.31 22.24
C ARG A 12 -23.64 -0.03 20.96
N VAL A 13 -24.46 1.03 20.94
CA VAL A 13 -25.19 1.43 19.72
C VAL A 13 -24.22 1.87 18.62
N LEU A 14 -23.22 2.70 18.96
CA LEU A 14 -22.22 3.18 18.01
C LEU A 14 -21.31 2.05 17.48
N ASN A 15 -21.11 0.97 18.26
CA ASN A 15 -20.39 -0.22 17.86
C ASN A 15 -21.29 -1.28 17.17
N GLN A 16 -22.54 -0.96 16.87
CA GLN A 16 -23.50 -1.85 16.21
C GLN A 16 -23.70 -3.20 16.94
N ASP A 17 -23.67 -3.19 18.27
CA ASP A 17 -23.86 -4.40 19.07
C ASP A 17 -25.30 -4.91 18.91
N GLU A 18 -25.46 -6.00 18.14
CA GLU A 18 -26.77 -6.61 17.87
C GLU A 18 -27.40 -7.26 19.09
N SER A 19 -26.63 -7.55 20.13
CA SER A 19 -27.13 -8.11 21.38
C SER A 19 -27.81 -7.06 22.25
N LEU A 20 -27.69 -5.77 21.91
CA LEU A 20 -28.30 -4.67 22.65
C LEU A 20 -29.75 -4.41 22.18
N SER A 21 -30.69 -4.69 23.04
CA SER A 21 -32.11 -4.35 22.82
C SER A 21 -32.37 -2.88 23.18
N VAL A 22 -32.47 -2.04 22.17
CA VAL A 22 -32.91 -0.64 22.26
C VAL A 22 -33.93 -0.36 21.18
N THR A 23 -34.82 0.61 21.41
CA THR A 23 -35.82 1.03 20.40
C THR A 23 -35.11 1.70 19.23
N GLU A 24 -35.69 1.60 18.02
CA GLU A 24 -35.18 2.27 16.82
C GLU A 24 -35.11 3.81 17.02
N GLU A 25 -36.07 4.36 17.74
CA GLU A 25 -36.09 5.80 18.09
C GLU A 25 -34.85 6.17 18.93
N THR A 26 -34.51 5.35 19.92
CA THR A 26 -33.30 5.57 20.75
C THR A 26 -32.03 5.42 19.93
N ARG A 27 -31.97 4.42 19.04
CA ARG A 27 -30.85 4.20 18.13
C ARG A 27 -30.64 5.40 17.21
N HIS A 28 -31.69 5.85 16.56
CA HIS A 28 -31.67 7.01 15.67
C HIS A 28 -31.23 8.29 16.39
N ARG A 29 -31.78 8.56 17.58
CA ARG A 29 -31.38 9.73 18.39
C ARG A 29 -29.89 9.72 18.75
N ILE A 30 -29.33 8.56 19.10
CA ILE A 30 -27.89 8.43 19.42
C ILE A 30 -27.04 8.74 18.19
N LEU A 31 -27.41 8.21 17.02
CA LEU A 31 -26.68 8.44 15.78
C LEU A 31 -26.73 9.90 15.33
N THR A 32 -27.90 10.53 15.40
CA THR A 32 -28.09 11.96 15.08
C THR A 32 -27.24 12.86 15.96
N VAL A 33 -27.27 12.63 17.28
CA VAL A 33 -26.45 13.41 18.23
C VAL A 33 -24.97 13.19 18.00
N ALA A 34 -24.54 11.96 17.64
CA ALA A 34 -23.13 11.68 17.32
C ALA A 34 -22.67 12.47 16.09
N ASP A 35 -23.50 12.53 15.04
CA ASP A 35 -23.21 13.30 13.83
C ASP A 35 -23.17 14.82 14.11
N GLU A 36 -24.13 15.35 14.86
CA GLU A 36 -24.21 16.79 15.21
C GLU A 36 -22.98 17.29 15.97
N ILE A 37 -22.40 16.45 16.84
CA ILE A 37 -21.19 16.79 17.61
C ILE A 37 -19.89 16.39 16.91
N GLY A 38 -19.95 15.88 15.66
CA GLY A 38 -18.78 15.43 14.89
C GLY A 38 -18.04 14.23 15.54
N TYR A 39 -18.75 13.38 16.29
CA TYR A 39 -18.14 12.23 16.94
C TYR A 39 -17.92 11.08 15.94
N THR A 40 -16.76 11.05 15.30
CA THR A 40 -16.43 10.08 14.23
C THR A 40 -15.74 8.80 14.73
N LYS A 41 -15.51 8.67 16.04
CA LYS A 41 -14.79 7.51 16.61
C LYS A 41 -15.49 6.17 16.31
N HIS A 42 -16.81 6.15 16.16
CA HIS A 42 -17.59 4.97 15.79
C HIS A 42 -17.50 4.60 14.31
N GLN A 43 -17.16 5.55 13.42
CA GLN A 43 -16.98 5.27 12.00
C GLN A 43 -15.72 4.40 11.74
N LYS A 44 -14.82 4.30 12.73
CA LYS A 44 -13.67 3.38 12.67
C LYS A 44 -13.98 1.95 13.09
N ILE A 45 -15.18 1.67 13.61
CA ILE A 45 -15.55 0.36 14.20
C ILE A 45 -16.79 -0.26 13.52
N GLY A 46 -17.44 0.46 12.62
CA GLY A 46 -18.40 -0.17 11.72
C GLY A 46 -17.62 -1.07 10.77
N ASN A 47 -17.66 -2.38 11.01
CA ASN A 47 -17.28 -3.42 10.05
C ASN A 47 -18.21 -3.36 8.80
N LEU A 48 -18.12 -2.30 8.00
CA LEU A 48 -17.96 -2.55 6.58
C LEU A 48 -16.68 -3.40 6.55
N LYS A 49 -16.72 -4.63 6.08
CA LYS A 49 -15.54 -5.27 5.50
C LYS A 49 -15.01 -4.25 4.50
N LYS A 50 -14.10 -3.38 4.93
CA LYS A 50 -13.28 -2.59 4.05
C LYS A 50 -12.61 -3.70 3.25
N GLU A 51 -12.98 -3.85 2.00
CA GLU A 51 -12.26 -4.77 1.12
C GLU A 51 -10.81 -4.34 1.25
N LYS A 52 -10.04 -5.13 2.00
CA LYS A 52 -8.63 -4.85 2.18
C LYS A 52 -8.00 -5.16 0.85
N HIS A 53 -7.72 -4.11 0.11
CA HIS A 53 -7.03 -4.24 -1.15
C HIS A 53 -5.63 -4.80 -0.89
N GLN A 54 -5.27 -5.82 -1.63
CA GLN A 54 -3.96 -6.44 -1.58
C GLN A 54 -3.10 -5.96 -2.75
N VAL A 55 -1.83 -5.77 -2.49
CA VAL A 55 -0.82 -5.49 -3.52
C VAL A 55 0.26 -6.55 -3.43
N ALA A 56 0.61 -7.16 -4.54
CA ALA A 56 1.73 -8.07 -4.60
C ALA A 56 3.03 -7.31 -4.86
N ILE A 57 4.09 -7.64 -4.13
CA ILE A 57 5.46 -7.24 -4.43
C ILE A 57 6.17 -8.47 -4.96
N ILE A 58 6.68 -8.41 -6.20
CA ILE A 58 7.48 -9.45 -6.81
C ILE A 58 8.88 -8.89 -7.01
N GLN A 59 9.88 -9.49 -6.34
CA GLN A 59 11.27 -9.12 -6.44
C GLN A 59 12.03 -10.07 -7.36
N TRP A 60 12.98 -9.54 -8.11
CA TRP A 60 13.85 -10.32 -9.00
C TRP A 60 14.97 -11.07 -8.29
N VAL A 61 15.25 -10.70 -7.04
CA VAL A 61 16.26 -11.33 -6.17
C VAL A 61 15.62 -12.27 -5.16
N SER A 62 16.40 -13.23 -4.67
CA SER A 62 16.00 -14.06 -3.55
C SER A 62 16.01 -13.28 -2.23
N GLU A 63 15.36 -13.82 -1.20
CA GLU A 63 15.40 -13.22 0.15
C GLU A 63 16.81 -13.20 0.73
N GLU A 64 17.65 -14.21 0.42
CA GLU A 64 19.04 -14.27 0.85
C GLU A 64 19.89 -13.20 0.16
N ASP A 65 19.73 -13.03 -1.17
CA ASP A 65 20.48 -12.01 -1.93
C ASP A 65 20.09 -10.59 -1.50
N GLU A 66 18.84 -10.36 -1.09
CA GLU A 66 18.41 -9.06 -0.58
C GLU A 66 19.12 -8.67 0.71
N LEU A 67 19.46 -9.63 1.58
CA LEU A 67 20.18 -9.36 2.82
C LEU A 67 21.63 -8.93 2.56
N ASP A 68 22.23 -9.38 1.45
CA ASP A 68 23.57 -9.01 1.02
C ASP A 68 23.61 -7.66 0.30
N ASP A 69 22.47 -7.21 -0.31
CA ASP A 69 22.34 -5.92 -0.96
C ASP A 69 21.16 -5.12 -0.41
N LEU A 70 21.45 -4.23 0.55
CA LEU A 70 20.44 -3.38 1.21
C LEU A 70 19.74 -2.40 0.28
N TYR A 71 20.16 -2.26 -0.99
CA TYR A 71 19.52 -1.36 -1.94
C TYR A 71 18.06 -1.78 -2.20
N TYR A 72 17.85 -3.03 -2.59
CA TYR A 72 16.50 -3.54 -2.85
C TYR A 72 15.69 -3.71 -1.57
N TYR A 73 16.33 -4.06 -0.46
CA TYR A 73 15.70 -4.06 0.86
C TYR A 73 15.09 -2.69 1.21
N ASN A 74 15.83 -1.60 1.01
CA ASN A 74 15.34 -0.25 1.31
C ASN A 74 14.21 0.19 0.38
N ILE A 75 14.25 -0.18 -0.90
CA ILE A 75 13.15 0.06 -1.84
C ILE A 75 11.88 -0.65 -1.36
N ARG A 76 11.98 -1.93 -1.07
CA ARG A 76 10.85 -2.72 -0.57
C ARG A 76 10.30 -2.17 0.73
N LEU A 77 11.16 -1.87 1.69
CA LEU A 77 10.75 -1.30 2.99
C LEU A 77 9.99 0.03 2.81
N GLY A 78 10.44 0.90 1.92
CA GLY A 78 9.75 2.14 1.60
C GLY A 78 8.34 1.90 1.02
N ILE A 79 8.22 0.95 0.10
CA ILE A 79 6.94 0.54 -0.49
C ILE A 79 6.00 -0.03 0.59
N GLU A 80 6.49 -0.96 1.41
CA GLU A 80 5.69 -1.59 2.47
C GLU A 80 5.21 -0.58 3.51
N THR A 81 6.10 0.34 3.92
CA THR A 81 5.73 1.42 4.84
C THR A 81 4.59 2.26 4.27
N ARG A 82 4.70 2.66 3.00
CA ARG A 82 3.67 3.47 2.36
C ARG A 82 2.37 2.69 2.13
N ALA A 83 2.45 1.43 1.76
CA ALA A 83 1.28 0.57 1.61
C ALA A 83 0.53 0.41 2.93
N HIS A 84 1.26 0.21 4.03
CA HIS A 84 0.68 0.12 5.37
C HIS A 84 -0.03 1.42 5.79
N GLU A 85 0.57 2.60 5.51
CA GLU A 85 -0.06 3.90 5.76
C GLU A 85 -1.37 4.07 4.98
N LEU A 86 -1.45 3.48 3.80
CA LEU A 86 -2.63 3.50 2.92
C LEU A 86 -3.62 2.35 3.17
N ASP A 87 -3.36 1.52 4.19
CA ASP A 87 -4.23 0.40 4.62
C ASP A 87 -4.30 -0.75 3.58
N TYR A 88 -3.20 -0.95 2.79
CA TYR A 88 -3.04 -2.08 1.90
C TYR A 88 -2.38 -3.27 2.61
N GLU A 89 -2.80 -4.48 2.27
CA GLU A 89 -2.09 -5.71 2.61
C GLU A 89 -1.05 -6.04 1.53
N ILE A 90 0.12 -6.53 1.95
CA ILE A 90 1.22 -6.86 1.04
C ILE A 90 1.44 -8.37 0.99
N LEU A 91 1.45 -8.90 -0.23
CA LEU A 91 1.94 -10.25 -0.55
C LEU A 91 3.35 -10.14 -1.13
N ARG A 92 4.28 -10.96 -0.64
CA ARG A 92 5.70 -10.93 -1.06
C ARG A 92 6.07 -12.18 -1.80
N TYR A 93 6.78 -11.99 -2.91
CA TYR A 93 7.35 -13.05 -3.72
C TYR A 93 8.81 -12.69 -4.04
N PHE A 94 9.74 -13.57 -3.69
CA PHE A 94 11.17 -13.38 -3.90
C PHE A 94 11.64 -14.34 -4.98
N ASN A 95 12.16 -13.80 -6.09
CA ASN A 95 12.64 -14.57 -7.24
C ASN A 95 11.66 -15.68 -7.71
N ASP A 96 10.37 -15.44 -7.48
CA ASP A 96 9.29 -16.36 -7.79
C ASP A 96 8.10 -15.60 -8.35
N ILE A 97 7.58 -16.03 -9.48
CA ILE A 97 6.36 -15.49 -10.08
C ILE A 97 5.24 -16.50 -9.82
N PRO A 98 4.23 -16.15 -9.03
CA PRO A 98 3.16 -17.09 -8.70
C PRO A 98 2.34 -17.43 -9.95
N PHE A 99 1.88 -18.67 -10.03
CA PHE A 99 1.03 -19.12 -11.14
C PHE A 99 -0.29 -18.33 -11.28
N SER A 100 -0.83 -17.86 -10.14
CA SER A 100 -2.04 -17.03 -10.09
C SER A 100 -2.05 -16.17 -8.83
N LEU A 101 -2.82 -15.10 -8.86
CA LEU A 101 -3.07 -14.21 -7.72
C LEU A 101 -4.57 -14.17 -7.41
N ALA A 102 -4.90 -13.98 -6.14
CA ALA A 102 -6.28 -13.83 -5.69
C ALA A 102 -6.96 -12.59 -6.31
N GLU A 103 -8.30 -12.59 -6.37
CA GLU A 103 -9.07 -11.47 -6.93
C GLU A 103 -8.85 -10.16 -6.16
N GLU A 104 -8.66 -10.25 -4.85
CA GLU A 104 -8.40 -9.14 -3.94
C GLU A 104 -7.09 -8.39 -4.22
N VAL A 105 -6.14 -9.02 -4.95
CA VAL A 105 -4.91 -8.38 -5.40
C VAL A 105 -5.23 -7.43 -6.55
N ILE A 106 -5.09 -6.13 -6.29
CA ILE A 106 -5.44 -5.06 -7.25
C ILE A 106 -4.31 -4.71 -8.21
N GLY A 107 -3.05 -5.05 -7.86
CA GLY A 107 -1.88 -4.76 -8.68
C GLY A 107 -0.60 -5.38 -8.16
N ILE A 108 0.44 -5.30 -8.97
CA ILE A 108 1.75 -5.89 -8.72
C ILE A 108 2.82 -4.81 -8.84
N LEU A 109 3.68 -4.71 -7.83
CA LEU A 109 4.91 -3.92 -7.85
C LEU A 109 6.09 -4.87 -8.14
N CYS A 110 6.70 -4.71 -9.30
CA CYS A 110 7.81 -5.53 -9.77
C CYS A 110 9.13 -4.80 -9.45
N ILE A 111 9.92 -5.28 -8.47
CA ILE A 111 11.14 -4.61 -8.03
C ILE A 111 12.36 -5.28 -8.66
N GLY A 112 13.15 -4.49 -9.38
CA GLY A 112 14.41 -4.92 -9.99
C GLY A 112 14.29 -5.25 -11.48
N LYS A 113 15.11 -6.17 -11.98
CA LYS A 113 15.29 -6.45 -13.41
C LYS A 113 14.64 -7.76 -13.81
N PHE A 114 13.71 -7.70 -14.74
CA PHE A 114 12.99 -8.86 -15.27
C PHE A 114 13.36 -9.09 -16.74
N SER A 115 13.53 -10.35 -17.11
CA SER A 115 13.68 -10.72 -18.52
C SER A 115 12.37 -10.51 -19.29
N ARG A 116 12.43 -10.50 -20.61
CA ARG A 116 11.22 -10.37 -21.45
C ARG A 116 10.23 -11.52 -21.20
N GLU A 117 10.75 -12.72 -20.98
CA GLU A 117 9.96 -13.91 -20.65
C GLU A 117 9.25 -13.76 -19.33
N GLN A 118 9.94 -13.26 -18.29
CA GLN A 118 9.35 -13.00 -16.98
C GLN A 118 8.30 -11.88 -17.04
N ILE A 119 8.52 -10.83 -17.84
CA ILE A 119 7.50 -9.77 -18.05
C ILE A 119 6.25 -10.37 -18.69
N THR A 120 6.38 -11.24 -19.69
CA THR A 120 5.24 -11.91 -20.30
C THR A 120 4.49 -12.81 -19.30
N GLU A 121 5.22 -13.48 -18.41
CA GLU A 121 4.64 -14.27 -17.34
C GLU A 121 3.87 -13.39 -16.33
N LEU A 122 4.45 -12.26 -15.93
CA LEU A 122 3.77 -11.26 -15.08
C LEU A 122 2.50 -10.70 -15.73
N GLU A 123 2.55 -10.40 -17.03
CA GLU A 123 1.38 -9.96 -17.80
C GLU A 123 0.24 -11.01 -17.80
N SER A 124 0.60 -12.29 -17.84
CA SER A 124 -0.36 -13.39 -17.82
C SER A 124 -1.19 -13.48 -16.53
N LEU A 125 -0.72 -12.87 -15.45
CA LEU A 125 -1.47 -12.77 -14.18
C LEU A 125 -2.70 -11.84 -14.28
N GLY A 126 -2.81 -11.04 -15.36
CA GLY A 126 -3.97 -10.19 -15.62
C GLY A 126 -4.18 -9.04 -14.63
N LYS A 127 -3.13 -8.63 -13.91
CA LYS A 127 -3.14 -7.53 -12.94
C LYS A 127 -2.38 -6.32 -13.48
N SER A 128 -2.67 -5.14 -12.95
CA SER A 128 -1.88 -3.93 -13.26
C SER A 128 -0.45 -4.08 -12.76
N LEU A 129 0.53 -3.82 -13.62
CA LEU A 129 1.97 -3.91 -13.30
C LEU A 129 2.56 -2.52 -13.18
N VAL A 130 3.40 -2.30 -12.17
CA VAL A 130 4.29 -1.14 -12.07
C VAL A 130 5.69 -1.65 -11.73
N PHE A 131 6.67 -1.24 -12.53
CA PHE A 131 8.06 -1.62 -12.32
C PHE A 131 8.81 -0.58 -11.50
N VAL A 132 9.71 -1.03 -10.64
CA VAL A 132 10.55 -0.18 -9.79
C VAL A 132 12.00 -0.57 -10.02
N ASP A 133 12.83 0.42 -10.30
CA ASP A 133 14.26 0.27 -10.66
C ASP A 133 14.50 -0.47 -12.00
N SER A 134 13.53 -0.40 -12.91
CA SER A 134 13.65 -0.94 -14.26
C SER A 134 12.86 -0.07 -15.23
N ASP A 135 13.53 0.43 -16.30
CA ASP A 135 12.86 1.21 -17.35
C ASP A 135 12.11 0.27 -18.31
N THR A 136 10.81 0.20 -18.11
CA THR A 136 9.88 -0.62 -18.91
C THR A 136 8.91 0.21 -19.75
N LEU A 137 9.08 1.52 -19.85
CA LEU A 137 8.18 2.40 -20.62
C LEU A 137 8.08 1.98 -22.10
N ARG A 138 9.19 1.56 -22.70
CA ARG A 138 9.21 1.08 -24.10
C ARG A 138 8.46 -0.25 -24.29
N GLN A 139 8.22 -0.97 -23.23
CA GLN A 139 7.45 -2.23 -23.20
C GLN A 139 5.98 -1.99 -22.85
N GLY A 140 5.58 -0.73 -22.62
CA GLY A 140 4.21 -0.35 -22.34
C GLY A 140 3.82 -0.40 -20.86
N HIS A 141 4.77 -0.58 -19.95
CA HIS A 141 4.50 -0.62 -18.52
C HIS A 141 4.98 0.65 -17.80
N PRO A 142 4.19 1.19 -16.86
CA PRO A 142 4.65 2.27 -16.00
C PRO A 142 5.80 1.81 -15.12
N CYS A 143 6.78 2.70 -14.90
CA CYS A 143 7.91 2.42 -14.06
C CYS A 143 8.34 3.64 -13.24
N VAL A 144 9.03 3.36 -12.14
CA VAL A 144 9.73 4.35 -11.30
C VAL A 144 11.21 4.00 -11.30
N THR A 145 12.04 4.94 -11.77
CA THR A 145 13.50 4.78 -11.86
C THR A 145 14.20 5.95 -11.22
N THR A 146 15.45 5.74 -10.81
CA THR A 146 16.33 6.83 -10.35
C THR A 146 16.87 7.61 -11.54
N ASP A 147 16.84 8.93 -11.48
CA ASP A 147 17.46 9.83 -12.47
C ASP A 147 18.98 9.88 -12.22
N PHE A 148 19.67 8.82 -12.62
CA PHE A 148 21.13 8.72 -12.46
C PHE A 148 21.87 9.74 -13.30
N GLU A 149 21.36 10.12 -14.47
CA GLU A 149 22.01 11.10 -15.34
C GLU A 149 22.10 12.47 -14.65
N ASN A 150 20.97 12.96 -14.14
CA ASN A 150 20.95 14.24 -13.42
C ASN A 150 21.74 14.15 -12.11
N ALA A 151 21.70 13.05 -11.40
CA ALA A 151 22.49 12.86 -10.18
C ALA A 151 23.99 12.94 -10.44
N VAL A 152 24.48 12.28 -11.50
CA VAL A 152 25.90 12.34 -11.91
C VAL A 152 26.29 13.72 -12.37
N GLN A 153 25.46 14.39 -13.20
CA GLN A 153 25.71 15.77 -13.65
C GLN A 153 25.82 16.73 -12.47
N THR A 154 24.93 16.61 -11.49
CA THR A 154 24.95 17.44 -10.27
C THR A 154 26.24 17.23 -9.48
N ALA A 155 26.66 15.97 -9.30
CA ALA A 155 27.89 15.64 -8.59
C ALA A 155 29.14 16.20 -9.31
N LEU A 156 29.22 16.05 -10.64
CA LEU A 156 30.34 16.56 -11.44
C LEU A 156 30.39 18.08 -11.42
N SER A 157 29.25 18.75 -11.51
CA SER A 157 29.16 20.22 -11.43
C SER A 157 29.68 20.71 -10.08
N TYR A 158 29.25 20.10 -8.98
CA TYR A 158 29.73 20.41 -7.65
C TYR A 158 31.26 20.26 -7.52
N LEU A 159 31.81 19.12 -7.97
CA LEU A 159 33.27 18.89 -7.95
C LEU A 159 34.03 19.94 -8.76
N THR A 160 33.50 20.33 -9.93
CA THR A 160 34.10 21.35 -10.78
C THR A 160 34.10 22.73 -10.10
N GLU A 161 33.01 23.10 -9.45
CA GLU A 161 32.90 24.36 -8.67
C GLU A 161 33.87 24.37 -7.48
N GLN A 162 34.16 23.24 -6.88
CA GLN A 162 35.18 23.09 -5.81
C GLN A 162 36.63 23.13 -6.35
N GLY A 163 36.82 23.32 -7.66
CA GLY A 163 38.12 23.42 -8.28
C GLY A 163 38.81 22.05 -8.52
N CYS A 164 38.10 20.96 -8.42
CA CYS A 164 38.60 19.64 -8.81
C CYS A 164 38.81 19.62 -10.32
N LYS A 165 40.06 19.35 -10.75
CA LYS A 165 40.42 19.15 -12.17
C LYS A 165 40.61 17.68 -12.44
N SER A 166 40.13 17.24 -13.58
CA SER A 166 40.42 15.87 -14.10
C SER A 166 41.88 15.70 -14.45
#